data_bcd09a47a4a8db65d93897b50af9f6bc
#
_entry.id   bcd09a47a4a8db65d93897b50af9f6bc
#
_cell.length_a   1.000
_cell.length_b   1.000
_cell.length_c   1.000
_cell.angle_alpha   90.00
_cell.angle_beta   90.00
_cell.angle_gamma   90.00
#
_symmetry.space_group_name_H-M   'P 1'
#
loop_
_entity.id
_entity.type
_entity.pdbx_description
1 polymer ?
#
loop_
_entity_poly.entity_id
_entity_poly.type
_entity_poly.pdbx_seq_one_letter_code
_entity_poly.pdbx_strand_id
1 'polypeptide(L)'
;MPKQEGQKSKLLALLRIFEQQTDENHLLNVPQLVELLEAQGIRCERKSVYSDIEALGALGYDIKLRRGRGGGYFLASRTFDLAELKLLVDAVQASRVVSGTTSRRLIHKLEKLCSNYEGSQLQRQVYVEGRPKTDSKSLLYSIDALHEAINNGKMVEFLYRKADSREKEKRTVSPWQLAWENGCYYLIAFADEKGIRHYRVDKMSGVRVLDALRRGQEQFADLDLPAYLRKHFGMYGGPEHRVTLRCTADLEGAMRERFGATPMFLPEENGCFHFDVPICVSDQFYGWVCGFGGKVEVVAPPEVRQGLFDLSSRIAQANQ
;
A
#
# COMPACT_ATOMS: atom_id res chain seq x y z
N MET A 1 48.45 -5.31 -22.60
CA MET A 1 47.83 -5.11 -21.28
C MET A 1 46.37 -5.59 -21.24
N PRO A 2 46.10 -6.86 -20.89
CA PRO A 2 44.69 -7.32 -20.76
C PRO A 2 44.24 -7.46 -19.30
N LYS A 3 44.95 -6.86 -18.33
CA LYS A 3 44.68 -7.07 -16.89
C LYS A 3 43.50 -6.29 -16.27
N GLN A 4 42.98 -5.24 -16.91
CA GLN A 4 41.97 -4.38 -16.28
C GLN A 4 40.51 -4.83 -16.50
N GLU A 5 40.19 -5.47 -17.60
CA GLU A 5 38.78 -5.92 -17.85
C GLU A 5 38.39 -7.08 -16.94
N GLY A 6 39.28 -8.05 -16.73
CA GLY A 6 39.02 -9.19 -15.83
C GLY A 6 38.89 -8.83 -14.35
N GLN A 7 39.54 -7.76 -13.86
CA GLN A 7 39.45 -7.34 -12.46
C GLN A 7 38.10 -6.69 -12.13
N LYS A 8 37.58 -5.85 -13.02
CA LYS A 8 36.25 -5.19 -12.82
C LYS A 8 35.13 -6.22 -12.80
N SER A 9 35.17 -7.18 -13.73
CA SER A 9 34.18 -8.27 -13.80
C SER A 9 34.23 -9.15 -12.55
N LYS A 10 35.44 -9.41 -12.01
CA LYS A 10 35.65 -10.22 -10.80
C LYS A 10 35.03 -9.57 -9.58
N LEU A 11 35.26 -8.27 -9.34
CA LEU A 11 34.70 -7.55 -8.19
C LEU A 11 33.16 -7.57 -8.20
N LEU A 12 32.54 -7.35 -9.36
CA LEU A 12 31.10 -7.42 -9.52
C LEU A 12 30.53 -8.84 -9.35
N ALA A 13 31.27 -9.85 -9.83
CA ALA A 13 30.89 -11.25 -9.64
C ALA A 13 30.97 -11.64 -8.16
N LEU A 14 32.06 -11.24 -7.47
CA LEU A 14 32.24 -11.47 -6.04
C LEU A 14 31.13 -10.80 -5.22
N LEU A 15 30.75 -9.55 -5.54
CA LEU A 15 29.66 -8.86 -4.90
C LEU A 15 28.34 -9.63 -5.07
N ARG A 16 28.03 -10.09 -6.29
CA ARG A 16 26.81 -10.90 -6.55
C ARG A 16 26.81 -12.21 -5.76
N ILE A 17 27.97 -12.86 -5.59
CA ILE A 17 28.08 -14.05 -4.74
C ILE A 17 27.72 -13.70 -3.31
N PHE A 18 28.23 -12.60 -2.75
CA PHE A 18 27.87 -12.14 -1.42
C PHE A 18 26.39 -11.80 -1.28
N GLU A 19 25.83 -11.09 -2.25
CA GLU A 19 24.42 -10.74 -2.24
C GLU A 19 23.47 -11.94 -2.30
N GLN A 20 23.83 -12.96 -3.10
CA GLN A 20 22.92 -14.07 -3.40
C GLN A 20 23.16 -15.32 -2.55
N GLN A 21 24.41 -15.58 -2.14
CA GLN A 21 24.79 -16.86 -1.54
C GLN A 21 25.27 -16.74 -0.10
N THR A 22 25.21 -15.55 0.51
CA THR A 22 25.59 -15.40 1.91
C THR A 22 24.54 -14.67 2.72
N ASP A 23 24.45 -14.99 3.98
CA ASP A 23 23.72 -14.30 5.04
C ASP A 23 24.34 -14.69 6.40
N GLU A 24 23.75 -14.28 7.52
CA GLU A 24 24.27 -14.60 8.86
C GLU A 24 24.38 -16.11 9.16
N ASN A 25 23.63 -16.95 8.47
CA ASN A 25 23.61 -18.40 8.65
C ASN A 25 24.38 -19.14 7.55
N HIS A 26 24.66 -18.50 6.43
CA HIS A 26 25.32 -19.07 5.26
C HIS A 26 26.57 -18.27 4.91
N LEU A 27 27.72 -18.78 5.38
CA LEU A 27 29.01 -18.13 5.22
C LEU A 27 29.81 -18.84 4.13
N LEU A 28 30.65 -18.11 3.43
CA LEU A 28 31.55 -18.66 2.43
C LEU A 28 33.01 -18.37 2.82
N ASN A 29 33.84 -19.42 2.85
CA ASN A 29 35.29 -19.25 3.02
C ASN A 29 35.94 -18.89 1.69
N VAL A 30 37.22 -18.41 1.73
CA VAL A 30 37.90 -17.96 0.53
C VAL A 30 38.08 -19.06 -0.53
N PRO A 31 38.39 -20.32 -0.19
CA PRO A 31 38.36 -21.41 -1.16
C PRO A 31 37.03 -21.55 -1.90
N GLN A 32 35.89 -21.50 -1.19
CA GLN A 32 34.55 -21.56 -1.80
C GLN A 32 34.28 -20.37 -2.70
N LEU A 33 34.70 -19.15 -2.30
CA LEU A 33 34.60 -17.96 -3.14
C LEU A 33 35.36 -18.07 -4.43
N VAL A 34 36.59 -18.64 -4.39
CA VAL A 34 37.40 -18.91 -5.57
C VAL A 34 36.72 -19.92 -6.49
N GLU A 35 36.21 -21.03 -5.95
CA GLU A 35 35.48 -22.05 -6.71
C GLU A 35 34.25 -21.47 -7.41
N LEU A 36 33.45 -20.62 -6.73
CA LEU A 36 32.32 -19.96 -7.31
C LEU A 36 32.63 -18.95 -8.41
N LEU A 37 33.79 -18.25 -8.28
CA LEU A 37 34.28 -17.36 -9.31
C LEU A 37 34.80 -18.15 -10.53
N GLU A 38 35.50 -19.26 -10.30
CA GLU A 38 35.98 -20.15 -11.37
C GLU A 38 34.82 -20.79 -12.13
N ALA A 39 33.74 -21.18 -11.45
CA ALA A 39 32.49 -21.66 -12.07
C ALA A 39 31.84 -20.62 -12.99
N GLN A 40 32.09 -19.34 -12.78
CA GLN A 40 31.68 -18.24 -13.65
C GLN A 40 32.74 -17.88 -14.72
N GLY A 41 33.80 -18.68 -14.85
CA GLY A 41 34.87 -18.46 -15.83
C GLY A 41 35.89 -17.43 -15.39
N ILE A 42 35.89 -17.02 -14.13
CA ILE A 42 36.79 -15.99 -13.58
C ILE A 42 37.89 -16.68 -12.74
N ARG A 43 39.09 -16.84 -13.30
CA ARG A 43 40.22 -17.38 -12.57
C ARG A 43 40.85 -16.32 -11.66
N CYS A 44 41.08 -16.66 -10.40
CA CYS A 44 41.68 -15.76 -9.44
C CYS A 44 42.49 -16.50 -8.37
N GLU A 45 43.44 -15.78 -7.77
CA GLU A 45 44.21 -16.26 -6.62
C GLU A 45 43.54 -15.85 -5.31
N ARG A 46 43.71 -16.65 -4.24
CA ARG A 46 43.17 -16.35 -2.89
C ARG A 46 43.57 -14.96 -2.39
N LYS A 47 44.81 -14.53 -2.61
CA LYS A 47 45.26 -13.18 -2.19
C LYS A 47 44.45 -12.07 -2.84
N SER A 48 44.06 -12.22 -4.09
CA SER A 48 43.29 -11.21 -4.81
C SER A 48 41.82 -11.14 -4.33
N VAL A 49 41.28 -12.25 -3.80
CA VAL A 49 39.92 -12.24 -3.20
C VAL A 49 39.89 -11.46 -1.88
N TYR A 50 40.96 -11.58 -1.05
CA TYR A 50 41.06 -10.75 0.16
C TYR A 50 41.09 -9.26 -0.16
N SER A 51 41.91 -8.86 -1.14
CA SER A 51 41.93 -7.46 -1.58
C SER A 51 40.61 -6.94 -2.15
N ASP A 52 39.88 -7.82 -2.86
CA ASP A 52 38.57 -7.45 -3.38
C ASP A 52 37.51 -7.30 -2.25
N ILE A 53 37.57 -8.14 -1.22
CA ILE A 53 36.71 -8.01 -0.03
C ILE A 53 36.98 -6.69 0.70
N GLU A 54 38.27 -6.32 0.87
CA GLU A 54 38.66 -5.03 1.44
C GLU A 54 38.13 -3.85 0.58
N ALA A 55 38.28 -3.97 -0.76
CA ALA A 55 37.76 -2.97 -1.68
C ALA A 55 36.26 -2.82 -1.61
N LEU A 56 35.49 -3.91 -1.51
CA LEU A 56 34.05 -3.87 -1.30
C LEU A 56 33.67 -3.22 0.03
N GLY A 57 34.41 -3.52 1.10
CA GLY A 57 34.26 -2.87 2.40
C GLY A 57 34.50 -1.36 2.33
N ALA A 58 35.54 -0.91 1.61
CA ALA A 58 35.82 0.50 1.38
C ALA A 58 34.73 1.21 0.55
N LEU A 59 33.98 0.47 -0.27
CA LEU A 59 32.83 0.95 -1.02
C LEU A 59 31.50 0.96 -0.22
N GLY A 60 31.56 0.56 1.07
CA GLY A 60 30.42 0.60 1.98
C GLY A 60 29.63 -0.71 2.13
N TYR A 61 30.09 -1.82 1.54
CA TYR A 61 29.49 -3.12 1.76
C TYR A 61 29.93 -3.71 3.10
N ASP A 62 29.00 -4.02 4.00
CA ASP A 62 29.27 -4.57 5.33
C ASP A 62 29.56 -6.08 5.25
N ILE A 63 30.76 -6.45 4.74
CA ILE A 63 31.19 -7.83 4.66
C ILE A 63 31.94 -8.20 5.94
N LYS A 64 31.38 -9.13 6.71
CA LYS A 64 31.95 -9.60 7.98
C LYS A 64 32.58 -10.96 7.87
N LEU A 65 33.65 -11.18 8.66
CA LEU A 65 34.29 -12.46 8.85
C LEU A 65 33.85 -13.07 10.18
N ARG A 66 33.21 -14.22 10.15
CA ARG A 66 33.06 -15.07 11.33
C ARG A 66 34.18 -16.11 11.40
N ARG A 67 34.94 -16.09 12.49
CA ARG A 67 36.03 -17.03 12.72
C ARG A 67 35.53 -18.33 13.37
N GLY A 68 36.30 -19.42 13.23
CA GLY A 68 36.00 -20.70 13.89
C GLY A 68 35.67 -21.83 12.91
N ARG A 69 35.25 -22.96 13.43
CA ARG A 69 34.90 -24.13 12.61
C ARG A 69 33.61 -23.81 11.80
N GLY A 70 33.74 -23.90 10.48
CA GLY A 70 32.66 -23.46 9.56
C GLY A 70 32.57 -21.97 9.35
N GLY A 71 33.58 -21.18 9.76
CA GLY A 71 33.64 -19.75 9.58
C GLY A 71 33.85 -19.32 8.12
N GLY A 72 33.55 -18.09 7.82
CA GLY A 72 33.63 -17.50 6.48
C GLY A 72 33.17 -16.06 6.44
N TYR A 73 33.14 -15.51 5.27
CA TYR A 73 32.67 -14.17 5.00
C TYR A 73 31.16 -14.20 4.64
N PHE A 74 30.46 -13.14 5.00
CA PHE A 74 29.07 -12.93 4.64
C PHE A 74 28.73 -11.45 4.57
N LEU A 75 27.75 -11.08 3.77
CA LEU A 75 27.19 -9.74 3.71
C LEU A 75 26.23 -9.55 4.87
N ALA A 76 26.62 -8.73 5.85
CA ALA A 76 25.89 -8.57 7.11
C ALA A 76 24.75 -7.53 7.03
N SER A 77 24.89 -6.54 6.16
CA SER A 77 23.89 -5.46 6.01
C SER A 77 23.41 -5.38 4.57
N ARG A 78 22.12 -5.22 4.39
CA ARG A 78 21.44 -5.08 3.11
C ARG A 78 20.55 -3.84 3.13
N THR A 79 20.07 -3.41 1.96
CA THR A 79 19.12 -2.28 1.85
C THR A 79 17.83 -2.52 2.63
N PHE A 80 17.37 -3.77 2.65
CA PHE A 80 16.24 -4.22 3.44
C PHE A 80 16.66 -5.42 4.28
N ASP A 81 16.19 -5.46 5.53
CA ASP A 81 16.27 -6.68 6.33
C ASP A 81 15.18 -7.69 5.94
N LEU A 82 15.29 -8.92 6.43
CA LEU A 82 14.35 -9.99 6.07
C LEU A 82 12.93 -9.70 6.59
N ALA A 83 12.78 -9.02 7.74
CA ALA A 83 11.47 -8.68 8.29
C ALA A 83 10.77 -7.61 7.44
N GLU A 84 11.52 -6.62 6.98
CA GLU A 84 11.02 -5.59 6.06
C GLU A 84 10.59 -6.21 4.72
N LEU A 85 11.39 -7.12 4.16
CA LEU A 85 11.04 -7.83 2.93
C LEU A 85 9.77 -8.69 3.11
N LYS A 86 9.61 -9.37 4.25
CA LYS A 86 8.37 -10.11 4.57
C LYS A 86 7.17 -9.19 4.58
N LEU A 87 7.25 -8.02 5.24
CA LEU A 87 6.19 -7.02 5.24
C LEU A 87 5.83 -6.54 3.83
N LEU A 88 6.83 -6.27 2.99
CA LEU A 88 6.61 -5.86 1.59
C LEU A 88 5.95 -6.96 0.76
N VAL A 89 6.36 -8.22 0.94
CA VAL A 89 5.74 -9.38 0.27
C VAL A 89 4.29 -9.52 0.71
N ASP A 90 4.00 -9.41 2.00
CA ASP A 90 2.64 -9.50 2.55
C ASP A 90 1.75 -8.37 2.01
N ALA A 91 2.26 -7.13 1.94
CA ALA A 91 1.56 -6.01 1.35
C ALA A 91 1.22 -6.23 -0.13
N VAL A 92 2.16 -6.78 -0.93
CA VAL A 92 1.94 -7.14 -2.33
C VAL A 92 0.91 -8.27 -2.46
N GLN A 93 0.96 -9.28 -1.58
CA GLN A 93 0.01 -10.39 -1.60
C GLN A 93 -1.40 -9.95 -1.19
N ALA A 94 -1.53 -9.12 -0.16
CA ALA A 94 -2.79 -8.59 0.33
C ALA A 94 -3.43 -7.57 -0.63
N SER A 95 -2.63 -6.95 -1.50
CA SER A 95 -3.11 -5.93 -2.43
C SER A 95 -4.15 -6.49 -3.42
N ARG A 96 -5.31 -5.80 -3.49
CA ARG A 96 -6.35 -6.07 -4.49
C ARG A 96 -6.06 -5.43 -5.85
N VAL A 97 -5.14 -4.49 -5.87
CA VAL A 97 -4.82 -3.63 -7.02
C VAL A 97 -4.03 -4.38 -8.09
N VAL A 98 -3.23 -5.37 -7.69
CA VAL A 98 -2.38 -6.12 -8.61
C VAL A 98 -2.91 -7.53 -8.87
N SER A 99 -2.82 -7.97 -10.14
CA SER A 99 -3.19 -9.35 -10.51
C SER A 99 -2.29 -10.39 -9.85
N GLY A 100 -2.73 -11.63 -9.76
CA GLY A 100 -1.92 -12.73 -9.23
C GLY A 100 -0.59 -12.89 -9.96
N THR A 101 -0.57 -12.68 -11.28
CA THR A 101 0.64 -12.72 -12.12
C THR A 101 1.58 -11.57 -11.80
N THR A 102 1.06 -10.36 -11.62
CA THR A 102 1.85 -9.18 -11.25
C THR A 102 2.38 -9.31 -9.82
N SER A 103 1.58 -9.82 -8.86
CA SER A 103 2.05 -10.09 -7.50
C SER A 103 3.23 -11.05 -7.50
N ARG A 104 3.14 -12.19 -8.18
CA ARG A 104 4.26 -13.15 -8.30
C ARG A 104 5.52 -12.52 -8.89
N ARG A 105 5.37 -11.70 -9.94
CA ARG A 105 6.51 -11.00 -10.56
C ARG A 105 7.15 -10.00 -9.60
N LEU A 106 6.36 -9.25 -8.81
CA LEU A 106 6.88 -8.31 -7.82
C LEU A 106 7.58 -9.04 -6.68
N ILE A 107 6.97 -10.10 -6.15
CA ILE A 107 7.58 -10.94 -5.11
C ILE A 107 8.91 -11.51 -5.57
N HIS A 108 8.99 -12.05 -6.79
CA HIS A 108 10.25 -12.54 -7.34
C HIS A 108 11.34 -11.45 -7.48
N LYS A 109 10.96 -10.18 -7.64
CA LYS A 109 11.92 -9.06 -7.59
C LYS A 109 12.37 -8.76 -6.16
N LEU A 110 11.47 -8.85 -5.17
CA LEU A 110 11.79 -8.66 -3.75
C LEU A 110 12.73 -9.77 -3.25
N GLU A 111 12.51 -11.02 -3.66
CA GLU A 111 13.38 -12.16 -3.34
C GLU A 111 14.86 -11.94 -3.74
N LYS A 112 15.10 -11.16 -4.77
CA LYS A 112 16.47 -10.83 -5.23
C LYS A 112 17.19 -9.80 -4.34
N LEU A 113 16.49 -9.20 -3.37
CA LEU A 113 17.05 -8.22 -2.43
C LEU A 113 17.63 -8.88 -1.16
N CYS A 114 17.49 -10.19 -1.01
CA CYS A 114 18.06 -11.00 0.07
C CYS A 114 18.84 -12.20 -0.49
N SER A 115 19.40 -13.03 0.39
CA SER A 115 20.05 -14.26 -0.04
C SER A 115 19.07 -15.26 -0.66
N ASN A 116 19.54 -16.18 -1.50
CA ASN A 116 18.71 -17.24 -2.05
C ASN A 116 18.07 -18.12 -0.96
N TYR A 117 18.73 -18.25 0.19
CA TYR A 117 18.24 -19.00 1.36
C TYR A 117 17.09 -18.27 2.04
N GLU A 118 17.23 -16.97 2.26
CA GLU A 118 16.20 -16.10 2.82
C GLU A 118 15.02 -15.94 1.84
N GLY A 119 15.31 -15.79 0.54
CA GLY A 119 14.31 -15.65 -0.53
C GLY A 119 13.34 -16.82 -0.56
N SER A 120 13.83 -18.05 -0.30
CA SER A 120 12.98 -19.24 -0.22
C SER A 120 11.96 -19.18 0.92
N GLN A 121 12.20 -18.38 1.97
CA GLN A 121 11.30 -18.20 3.10
C GLN A 121 10.21 -17.17 2.82
N LEU A 122 10.41 -16.26 1.84
CA LEU A 122 9.45 -15.21 1.52
C LEU A 122 8.19 -15.73 0.82
N GLN A 123 8.23 -16.93 0.22
CA GLN A 123 7.15 -17.45 -0.62
C GLN A 123 5.95 -18.06 0.14
N ARG A 124 6.00 -18.29 1.45
CA ARG A 124 5.13 -19.26 2.12
C ARG A 124 4.26 -18.76 3.28
N GLN A 125 4.24 -17.51 3.66
CA GLN A 125 3.79 -17.15 5.00
C GLN A 125 2.43 -16.43 5.15
N VAL A 126 1.85 -15.83 4.10
CA VAL A 126 0.53 -15.20 4.22
C VAL A 126 -0.47 -15.85 3.28
N TYR A 127 -1.48 -16.49 3.87
CA TYR A 127 -2.66 -16.92 3.14
C TYR A 127 -3.59 -15.72 2.95
N VAL A 128 -3.66 -15.22 1.73
CA VAL A 128 -4.66 -14.22 1.35
C VAL A 128 -5.88 -14.96 0.84
N GLU A 129 -6.99 -14.87 1.59
CA GLU A 129 -8.28 -15.38 1.18
C GLU A 129 -8.58 -15.00 -0.28
N GLY A 130 -9.03 -15.96 -1.08
CA GLY A 130 -9.15 -15.88 -2.53
C GLY A 130 -10.09 -14.78 -3.03
N ARG A 131 -9.71 -13.53 -2.80
CA ARG A 131 -10.43 -12.36 -3.31
C ARG A 131 -10.09 -12.18 -4.79
N PRO A 132 -11.09 -11.92 -5.65
CA PRO A 132 -10.83 -11.65 -7.06
C PRO A 132 -9.89 -10.45 -7.17
N LYS A 133 -8.67 -10.71 -7.64
CA LYS A 133 -7.70 -9.67 -7.96
C LYS A 133 -8.04 -9.08 -9.31
N THR A 134 -7.99 -7.77 -9.41
CA THR A 134 -8.22 -7.07 -10.68
C THR A 134 -7.13 -7.47 -11.67
N ASP A 135 -7.50 -8.12 -12.77
CA ASP A 135 -6.55 -8.60 -13.77
C ASP A 135 -6.26 -7.49 -14.78
N SER A 136 -5.51 -6.47 -14.36
CA SER A 136 -5.28 -5.31 -15.21
C SER A 136 -3.88 -4.71 -15.05
N LYS A 137 -3.03 -4.97 -16.05
CA LYS A 137 -1.83 -4.14 -16.27
C LYS A 137 -2.22 -2.66 -16.44
N SER A 138 -3.41 -2.39 -16.96
CA SER A 138 -3.94 -1.06 -17.20
C SER A 138 -4.13 -0.26 -15.90
N LEU A 139 -4.36 -0.92 -14.76
CA LEU A 139 -4.56 -0.24 -13.49
C LEU A 139 -3.28 0.47 -12.99
N LEU A 140 -2.12 -0.18 -13.10
CA LEU A 140 -0.84 0.44 -12.73
C LEU A 140 -0.53 1.65 -13.61
N TYR A 141 -0.78 1.55 -14.93
CA TYR A 141 -0.63 2.68 -15.84
C TYR A 141 -1.63 3.80 -15.55
N SER A 142 -2.87 3.45 -15.15
CA SER A 142 -3.86 4.46 -14.75
C SER A 142 -3.43 5.21 -13.50
N ILE A 143 -2.89 4.51 -12.50
CA ILE A 143 -2.36 5.11 -11.27
C ILE A 143 -1.19 6.04 -11.60
N ASP A 144 -0.26 5.60 -12.43
CA ASP A 144 0.91 6.39 -12.86
C ASP A 144 0.48 7.68 -13.58
N ALA A 145 -0.41 7.57 -14.58
CA ALA A 145 -0.96 8.72 -15.29
C ALA A 145 -1.71 9.70 -14.37
N LEU A 146 -2.41 9.19 -13.35
CA LEU A 146 -3.08 10.04 -12.37
C LEU A 146 -2.08 10.77 -11.48
N HIS A 147 -1.00 10.11 -11.03
CA HIS A 147 0.09 10.78 -10.31
C HIS A 147 0.75 11.86 -11.16
N GLU A 148 1.05 11.57 -12.42
CA GLU A 148 1.60 12.54 -13.36
C GLU A 148 0.69 13.76 -13.49
N ALA A 149 -0.61 13.54 -13.70
CA ALA A 149 -1.59 14.63 -13.86
C ALA A 149 -1.71 15.49 -12.59
N ILE A 150 -1.72 14.85 -11.40
CA ILE A 150 -1.77 15.54 -10.11
C ILE A 150 -0.52 16.41 -9.92
N ASN A 151 0.67 15.85 -10.17
CA ASN A 151 1.95 16.54 -10.00
C ASN A 151 2.10 17.72 -10.96
N ASN A 152 1.63 17.56 -12.21
CA ASN A 152 1.72 18.59 -13.24
C ASN A 152 0.53 19.55 -13.25
N GLY A 153 -0.44 19.41 -12.35
CA GLY A 153 -1.62 20.26 -12.30
C GLY A 153 -2.50 20.20 -13.56
N LYS A 154 -2.59 19.03 -14.20
CA LYS A 154 -3.30 18.81 -15.46
C LYS A 154 -4.65 18.11 -15.25
N MET A 155 -5.59 18.34 -16.17
CA MET A 155 -6.85 17.59 -16.23
C MET A 155 -6.62 16.18 -16.78
N VAL A 156 -7.53 15.27 -16.46
CA VAL A 156 -7.55 13.90 -17.00
C VAL A 156 -8.88 13.56 -17.65
N GLU A 157 -8.80 12.68 -18.64
CA GLU A 157 -9.94 12.07 -19.30
C GLU A 157 -9.87 10.55 -19.16
N PHE A 158 -11.01 9.89 -18.88
CA PHE A 158 -11.10 8.44 -18.80
C PHE A 158 -12.52 7.95 -19.06
N LEU A 159 -12.64 6.65 -19.37
CA LEU A 159 -13.93 5.95 -19.40
C LEU A 159 -14.19 5.35 -18.01
N TYR A 160 -15.32 5.64 -17.43
CA TYR A 160 -15.72 5.19 -16.09
C TYR A 160 -16.94 4.30 -16.13
N ARG A 161 -16.88 3.13 -15.45
CA ARG A 161 -18.01 2.22 -15.29
C ARG A 161 -18.62 2.41 -13.90
N LYS A 162 -19.85 2.90 -13.84
CA LYS A 162 -20.63 2.96 -12.60
C LYS A 162 -20.98 1.56 -12.09
N ALA A 163 -21.29 1.45 -10.78
CA ALA A 163 -21.62 0.15 -10.17
C ALA A 163 -22.93 -0.45 -10.72
N ASP A 164 -23.86 0.40 -11.06
CA ASP A 164 -25.23 0.12 -11.52
C ASP A 164 -25.37 0.06 -13.05
N SER A 165 -24.28 0.25 -13.79
CA SER A 165 -24.29 0.30 -15.26
C SER A 165 -23.26 -0.63 -15.89
N ARG A 166 -23.67 -1.29 -16.99
CA ARG A 166 -22.75 -2.01 -17.86
C ARG A 166 -22.00 -1.09 -18.83
N GLU A 167 -22.54 0.10 -19.07
CA GLU A 167 -21.96 1.08 -19.97
C GLU A 167 -20.87 1.90 -19.30
N LYS A 168 -19.87 2.27 -20.10
CA LYS A 168 -18.80 3.16 -19.68
C LYS A 168 -19.12 4.57 -20.16
N GLU A 169 -19.06 5.51 -19.25
CA GLU A 169 -19.25 6.93 -19.54
C GLU A 169 -17.89 7.64 -19.57
N LYS A 170 -17.72 8.52 -20.54
CA LYS A 170 -16.55 9.40 -20.62
C LYS A 170 -16.62 10.45 -19.50
N ARG A 171 -15.51 10.63 -18.80
CA ARG A 171 -15.34 11.63 -17.75
C ARG A 171 -14.11 12.46 -18.02
N THR A 172 -14.25 13.78 -17.87
CA THR A 172 -13.13 14.74 -17.88
C THR A 172 -13.18 15.45 -16.54
N VAL A 173 -12.10 15.38 -15.77
CA VAL A 173 -12.06 15.91 -14.40
C VAL A 173 -10.70 16.51 -14.07
N SER A 174 -10.65 17.33 -13.05
CA SER A 174 -9.43 17.90 -12.47
C SER A 174 -8.98 17.04 -11.30
N PRO A 175 -7.91 16.23 -11.42
CA PRO A 175 -7.43 15.32 -10.37
C PRO A 175 -6.70 16.13 -9.30
N TRP A 176 -6.99 15.86 -8.02
CA TRP A 176 -6.37 16.55 -6.90
C TRP A 176 -5.57 15.63 -6.00
N GLN A 177 -6.14 14.47 -5.64
CA GLN A 177 -5.52 13.52 -4.73
C GLN A 177 -5.87 12.08 -5.09
N LEU A 178 -4.94 11.17 -4.77
CA LEU A 178 -5.23 9.74 -4.70
C LEU A 178 -5.32 9.33 -3.23
N ALA A 179 -6.39 8.62 -2.90
CA ALA A 179 -6.61 8.05 -1.59
C ALA A 179 -6.62 6.51 -1.68
N TRP A 180 -6.14 5.88 -0.62
CA TRP A 180 -6.21 4.43 -0.47
C TRP A 180 -7.25 4.09 0.60
N GLU A 181 -8.32 3.42 0.22
CA GLU A 181 -9.40 3.05 1.13
C GLU A 181 -9.91 1.64 0.82
N ASN A 182 -10.00 0.79 1.85
CA ASN A 182 -10.48 -0.60 1.74
C ASN A 182 -9.79 -1.42 0.63
N GLY A 183 -8.48 -1.22 0.45
CA GLY A 183 -7.68 -1.94 -0.54
C GLY A 183 -7.90 -1.50 -1.99
N CYS A 184 -8.45 -0.30 -2.22
CA CYS A 184 -8.67 0.29 -3.53
C CYS A 184 -8.11 1.71 -3.60
N TYR A 185 -7.63 2.11 -4.79
CA TYR A 185 -7.33 3.51 -5.07
C TYR A 185 -8.59 4.27 -5.47
N TYR A 186 -8.74 5.44 -4.88
CA TYR A 186 -9.75 6.42 -5.24
C TYR A 186 -9.09 7.72 -5.70
N LEU A 187 -9.54 8.22 -6.83
CA LEU A 187 -9.23 9.57 -7.27
C LEU A 187 -10.23 10.54 -6.65
N ILE A 188 -9.74 11.51 -5.90
CA ILE A 188 -10.50 12.68 -5.44
C ILE A 188 -10.28 13.76 -6.47
N ALA A 189 -11.34 14.17 -7.16
CA ALA A 189 -11.27 15.08 -8.28
C ALA A 189 -12.39 16.13 -8.23
N PHE A 190 -12.11 17.29 -8.83
CA PHE A 190 -13.13 18.29 -9.11
C PHE A 190 -13.76 18.02 -10.48
N ALA A 191 -15.07 17.91 -10.50
CA ALA A 191 -15.88 17.65 -11.70
C ALA A 191 -16.83 18.81 -11.93
N ASP A 192 -16.32 19.92 -12.45
CA ASP A 192 -17.00 21.20 -12.74
C ASP A 192 -18.37 21.39 -12.01
N GLU A 193 -19.51 21.20 -12.68
CA GLU A 193 -20.85 21.40 -12.11
C GLU A 193 -21.19 20.50 -10.90
N LYS A 194 -20.45 19.41 -10.69
CA LYS A 194 -20.74 18.40 -9.64
C LYS A 194 -19.87 18.55 -8.40
N GLY A 195 -18.92 19.50 -8.39
CA GLY A 195 -17.98 19.68 -7.28
C GLY A 195 -17.05 18.48 -7.06
N ILE A 196 -16.67 18.22 -5.81
CA ILE A 196 -15.75 17.12 -5.47
C ILE A 196 -16.44 15.77 -5.70
N ARG A 197 -15.74 14.87 -6.38
CA ARG A 197 -16.18 13.49 -6.69
C ARG A 197 -15.08 12.49 -6.43
N HIS A 198 -15.50 11.28 -6.07
CA HIS A 198 -14.63 10.14 -5.85
C HIS A 198 -14.82 9.12 -6.96
N TYR A 199 -13.71 8.69 -7.55
CA TYR A 199 -13.72 7.69 -8.61
C TYR A 199 -12.79 6.54 -8.24
N ARG A 200 -13.30 5.32 -8.21
CA ARG A 200 -12.47 4.12 -8.04
C ARG A 200 -11.61 3.92 -9.27
N VAL A 201 -10.29 3.85 -9.08
CA VAL A 201 -9.33 3.76 -10.19
C VAL A 201 -9.44 2.42 -10.94
N ASP A 202 -9.81 1.34 -10.25
CA ASP A 202 -10.04 0.02 -10.85
C ASP A 202 -11.27 -0.03 -11.78
N LYS A 203 -12.17 0.97 -11.71
CA LYS A 203 -13.31 1.14 -12.62
C LYS A 203 -13.03 2.08 -13.79
N MET A 204 -11.81 2.64 -13.87
CA MET A 204 -11.37 3.48 -14.96
C MET A 204 -10.75 2.65 -16.08
N SER A 205 -10.82 3.17 -17.29
CA SER A 205 -10.05 2.65 -18.43
C SER A 205 -9.68 3.78 -19.37
N GLY A 206 -8.49 3.68 -20.01
CA GLY A 206 -8.02 4.67 -20.97
C GLY A 206 -7.77 6.03 -20.33
N VAL A 207 -7.14 6.07 -19.15
CA VAL A 207 -6.76 7.33 -18.50
C VAL A 207 -5.75 8.06 -19.36
N ARG A 208 -6.03 9.31 -19.69
CA ARG A 208 -5.17 10.21 -20.46
C ARG A 208 -5.02 11.54 -19.76
N VAL A 209 -3.79 12.01 -19.64
CA VAL A 209 -3.49 13.37 -19.19
C VAL A 209 -3.78 14.34 -20.33
N LEU A 210 -4.46 15.44 -20.05
CA LEU A 210 -4.78 16.49 -21.00
C LEU A 210 -3.82 17.67 -20.83
N ASP A 211 -3.64 18.48 -21.87
CA ASP A 211 -2.84 19.70 -21.75
C ASP A 211 -3.51 20.80 -20.93
N ALA A 212 -4.82 20.70 -20.70
CA ALA A 212 -5.59 21.67 -19.93
C ALA A 212 -5.19 21.65 -18.45
N LEU A 213 -5.08 22.82 -17.83
CA LEU A 213 -4.83 22.97 -16.41
C LEU A 213 -6.03 22.53 -15.56
N ARG A 214 -5.76 21.92 -14.41
CA ARG A 214 -6.81 21.51 -13.46
C ARG A 214 -7.53 22.72 -12.88
N ARG A 215 -8.80 22.54 -12.53
CA ARG A 215 -9.70 23.53 -11.93
C ARG A 215 -10.08 23.13 -10.51
N GLY A 216 -10.77 24.01 -9.79
CA GLY A 216 -11.30 23.73 -8.46
C GLY A 216 -10.29 23.94 -7.33
N GLN A 217 -9.29 24.81 -7.52
CA GLN A 217 -8.26 25.10 -6.52
C GLN A 217 -8.87 25.59 -5.19
N GLU A 218 -9.91 26.40 -5.24
CA GLU A 218 -10.56 26.95 -4.06
C GLU A 218 -11.15 25.88 -3.15
N GLN A 219 -11.68 24.78 -3.72
CA GLN A 219 -12.26 23.67 -2.96
C GLN A 219 -11.21 22.79 -2.29
N PHE A 220 -9.94 22.90 -2.69
CA PHE A 220 -8.85 22.06 -2.20
C PHE A 220 -7.76 22.85 -1.47
N ALA A 221 -7.81 24.19 -1.46
CA ALA A 221 -6.76 25.02 -0.85
C ALA A 221 -6.56 24.72 0.64
N ASP A 222 -7.68 24.52 1.38
CA ASP A 222 -7.69 24.28 2.82
C ASP A 222 -8.14 22.86 3.17
N LEU A 223 -8.09 21.92 2.21
CA LEU A 223 -8.56 20.56 2.42
C LEU A 223 -7.58 19.76 3.30
N ASP A 224 -7.93 19.56 4.57
CA ASP A 224 -7.29 18.55 5.41
C ASP A 224 -7.72 17.15 4.94
N LEU A 225 -6.86 16.51 4.12
CA LEU A 225 -7.15 15.20 3.54
C LEU A 225 -7.42 14.11 4.59
N PRO A 226 -6.64 13.97 5.68
CA PRO A 226 -6.97 13.05 6.76
C PRO A 226 -8.35 13.28 7.37
N ALA A 227 -8.72 14.52 7.70
CA ALA A 227 -10.04 14.85 8.21
C ALA A 227 -11.13 14.57 7.18
N TYR A 228 -10.87 14.92 5.91
CA TYR A 228 -11.78 14.63 4.80
C TYR A 228 -12.07 13.13 4.66
N LEU A 229 -11.06 12.28 4.72
CA LEU A 229 -11.21 10.84 4.60
C LEU A 229 -11.95 10.23 5.79
N ARG A 230 -11.68 10.73 7.02
CA ARG A 230 -12.35 10.24 8.23
C ARG A 230 -13.87 10.43 8.21
N LYS A 231 -14.37 11.52 7.62
CA LYS A 231 -15.82 11.77 7.53
C LYS A 231 -16.56 10.98 6.43
N HIS A 232 -15.81 10.36 5.49
CA HIS A 232 -16.38 9.55 4.43
C HIS A 232 -16.29 8.06 4.76
N PHE A 233 -17.38 7.34 4.55
CA PHE A 233 -17.44 5.88 4.71
C PHE A 233 -17.39 5.21 3.34
N GLY A 234 -16.35 4.42 3.07
CA GLY A 234 -16.15 3.77 1.78
C GLY A 234 -16.09 4.74 0.59
N MET A 235 -15.69 6.00 0.83
CA MET A 235 -15.65 7.08 -0.17
C MET A 235 -17.02 7.44 -0.78
N TYR A 236 -18.12 7.10 -0.09
CA TYR A 236 -19.46 7.58 -0.47
C TYR A 236 -19.65 9.02 0.00
N GLY A 237 -20.19 9.84 -0.88
CA GLY A 237 -20.60 11.20 -0.54
C GLY A 237 -22.00 11.25 0.07
N GLY A 238 -22.32 12.37 0.69
CA GLY A 238 -23.61 12.66 1.27
C GLY A 238 -23.59 14.03 1.94
N PRO A 239 -24.72 14.50 2.49
CA PRO A 239 -24.76 15.73 3.28
C PRO A 239 -23.87 15.57 4.51
N GLU A 240 -23.11 16.62 4.83
CA GLU A 240 -22.27 16.65 6.01
C GLU A 240 -23.09 17.09 7.23
N HIS A 241 -23.06 16.28 8.28
CA HIS A 241 -23.66 16.58 9.57
C HIS A 241 -22.66 16.41 10.69
N ARG A 242 -22.76 17.22 11.74
CA ARG A 242 -22.11 16.95 13.01
C ARG A 242 -22.95 15.92 13.76
N VAL A 243 -22.43 14.70 13.87
CA VAL A 243 -23.14 13.56 14.43
C VAL A 243 -22.62 13.26 15.82
N THR A 244 -23.52 13.16 16.79
CA THR A 244 -23.22 12.65 18.14
C THR A 244 -23.46 11.14 18.14
N LEU A 245 -22.37 10.40 18.37
CA LEU A 245 -22.40 8.94 18.55
C LEU A 245 -22.28 8.61 20.03
N ARG A 246 -23.09 7.68 20.51
CA ARG A 246 -22.98 7.04 21.82
C ARG A 246 -22.56 5.59 21.63
N CYS A 247 -21.55 5.17 22.37
CA CYS A 247 -20.95 3.86 22.23
C CYS A 247 -20.74 3.19 23.61
N THR A 248 -20.78 1.87 23.64
CA THR A 248 -20.37 1.10 24.83
C THR A 248 -18.85 1.20 25.04
N ALA A 249 -18.37 1.16 26.29
CA ALA A 249 -16.97 1.40 26.67
C ALA A 249 -15.97 0.45 25.97
N ASP A 250 -16.37 -0.79 25.66
CA ASP A 250 -15.54 -1.76 24.95
C ASP A 250 -15.18 -1.34 23.51
N LEU A 251 -15.86 -0.36 22.94
CA LEU A 251 -15.62 0.14 21.60
C LEU A 251 -14.69 1.38 21.54
N GLU A 252 -14.20 1.89 22.68
CA GLU A 252 -13.38 3.11 22.68
C GLU A 252 -12.16 2.99 21.76
N GLY A 253 -11.45 1.86 21.80
CA GLY A 253 -10.30 1.60 20.93
C GLY A 253 -10.66 1.66 19.44
N ALA A 254 -11.75 1.02 19.04
CA ALA A 254 -12.22 1.03 17.66
C ALA A 254 -12.66 2.43 17.18
N MET A 255 -13.28 3.22 18.08
CA MET A 255 -13.67 4.60 17.76
C MET A 255 -12.44 5.52 17.62
N ARG A 256 -11.44 5.37 18.50
CA ARG A 256 -10.17 6.10 18.38
C ARG A 256 -9.39 5.73 17.13
N GLU A 257 -9.38 4.46 16.75
CA GLU A 257 -8.78 4.01 15.49
C GLU A 257 -9.47 4.64 14.27
N ARG A 258 -10.80 4.68 14.26
CA ARG A 258 -11.58 5.21 13.13
C ARG A 258 -11.54 6.73 13.02
N PHE A 259 -11.71 7.44 14.14
CA PHE A 259 -11.89 8.89 14.16
C PHE A 259 -10.66 9.66 14.64
N GLY A 260 -9.65 8.96 15.12
CA GLY A 260 -8.43 9.57 15.69
C GLY A 260 -8.63 10.04 17.13
N ALA A 261 -7.64 10.77 17.63
CA ALA A 261 -7.64 11.30 19.00
C ALA A 261 -8.37 12.66 19.14
N THR A 262 -8.74 13.29 18.01
CA THR A 262 -9.30 14.65 18.01
C THR A 262 -10.68 14.75 18.64
N PRO A 263 -11.64 13.81 18.45
CA PRO A 263 -12.92 13.87 19.15
C PRO A 263 -12.73 13.71 20.65
N MET A 264 -13.41 14.56 21.43
CA MET A 264 -13.45 14.40 22.88
C MET A 264 -14.43 13.29 23.24
N PHE A 265 -13.92 12.20 23.79
CA PHE A 265 -14.71 11.05 24.26
C PHE A 265 -15.17 11.32 25.68
N LEU A 266 -16.46 11.58 25.86
CA LEU A 266 -17.06 11.96 27.13
C LEU A 266 -17.72 10.73 27.77
N PRO A 267 -17.24 10.25 28.94
CA PRO A 267 -17.83 9.09 29.61
C PRO A 267 -19.23 9.41 30.18
N GLU A 268 -20.07 8.38 30.24
CA GLU A 268 -21.38 8.38 30.86
C GLU A 268 -21.46 7.37 32.02
N GLU A 269 -22.37 7.60 32.98
CA GLU A 269 -22.50 6.78 34.20
C GLU A 269 -22.89 5.31 33.93
N ASN A 270 -23.48 5.03 32.78
CA ASN A 270 -23.99 3.71 32.39
C ASN A 270 -22.95 2.81 31.68
N GLY A 271 -21.65 3.17 31.74
CA GLY A 271 -20.59 2.41 31.06
C GLY A 271 -20.58 2.64 29.54
N CYS A 272 -21.13 3.74 29.08
CA CYS A 272 -21.05 4.26 27.72
C CYS A 272 -20.16 5.50 27.65
N PHE A 273 -19.90 5.95 26.45
CA PHE A 273 -19.32 7.28 26.17
C PHE A 273 -19.96 7.85 24.92
N HIS A 274 -19.91 9.16 24.77
CA HIS A 274 -20.36 9.84 23.56
C HIS A 274 -19.29 10.81 23.04
N PHE A 275 -19.39 11.13 21.74
CA PHE A 275 -18.51 12.08 21.09
C PHE A 275 -19.16 12.63 19.81
N ASP A 276 -18.70 13.80 19.39
CA ASP A 276 -19.17 14.50 18.21
C ASP A 276 -18.16 14.41 17.07
N VAL A 277 -18.61 14.07 15.88
CA VAL A 277 -17.79 13.99 14.68
C VAL A 277 -18.52 14.52 13.44
N PRO A 278 -17.81 15.17 12.50
CA PRO A 278 -18.37 15.48 11.20
C PRO A 278 -18.45 14.20 10.34
N ILE A 279 -19.60 13.91 9.78
CA ILE A 279 -19.89 12.73 8.96
C ILE A 279 -20.57 13.15 7.66
N CYS A 280 -20.08 12.66 6.53
CA CYS A 280 -20.83 12.63 5.26
C CYS A 280 -21.81 11.46 5.32
N VAL A 281 -23.07 11.75 5.66
CA VAL A 281 -24.09 10.74 5.91
C VAL A 281 -24.47 10.01 4.62
N SER A 282 -24.37 8.68 4.66
CA SER A 282 -24.63 7.79 3.54
C SER A 282 -25.10 6.42 4.03
N ASP A 283 -25.66 5.59 3.16
CA ASP A 283 -26.01 4.20 3.50
C ASP A 283 -24.80 3.40 4.01
N GLN A 284 -23.58 3.73 3.57
CA GLN A 284 -22.37 3.09 4.07
C GLN A 284 -22.04 3.46 5.52
N PHE A 285 -22.29 4.72 5.91
CA PHE A 285 -22.20 5.14 7.31
C PHE A 285 -23.23 4.39 8.17
N TYR A 286 -24.47 4.34 7.75
CA TYR A 286 -25.51 3.60 8.47
C TYR A 286 -25.20 2.10 8.58
N GLY A 287 -24.71 1.49 7.49
CA GLY A 287 -24.29 0.09 7.50
C GLY A 287 -23.14 -0.17 8.46
N TRP A 288 -22.20 0.79 8.58
CA TRP A 288 -21.11 0.73 9.56
C TRP A 288 -21.64 0.78 11.00
N VAL A 289 -22.59 1.68 11.31
CA VAL A 289 -23.26 1.75 12.62
C VAL A 289 -23.98 0.44 12.94
N CYS A 290 -24.76 -0.09 12.00
CA CYS A 290 -25.47 -1.37 12.15
C CYS A 290 -24.53 -2.54 12.43
N GLY A 291 -23.31 -2.51 11.89
CA GLY A 291 -22.28 -3.55 12.07
C GLY A 291 -21.88 -3.77 13.52
N PHE A 292 -22.14 -2.84 14.42
CA PHE A 292 -21.86 -2.96 15.86
C PHE A 292 -23.02 -3.57 16.67
N GLY A 293 -24.10 -4.01 16.01
CA GLY A 293 -25.18 -4.74 16.68
C GLY A 293 -25.88 -3.97 17.79
N GLY A 294 -26.02 -2.65 17.64
CA GLY A 294 -26.67 -1.77 18.62
C GLY A 294 -25.76 -1.18 19.70
N LYS A 295 -24.46 -1.52 19.69
CA LYS A 295 -23.49 -0.92 20.62
C LYS A 295 -23.05 0.52 20.23
N VAL A 296 -23.41 0.95 19.03
CA VAL A 296 -23.20 2.32 18.53
C VAL A 296 -24.57 2.90 18.19
N GLU A 297 -24.91 4.02 18.80
CA GLU A 297 -26.15 4.75 18.58
C GLU A 297 -25.88 6.12 17.96
N VAL A 298 -26.73 6.54 17.04
CA VAL A 298 -26.81 7.93 16.57
C VAL A 298 -27.74 8.69 17.51
N VAL A 299 -27.19 9.57 18.34
CA VAL A 299 -27.96 10.38 19.30
C VAL A 299 -28.52 11.63 18.63
N ALA A 300 -27.67 12.32 17.87
CA ALA A 300 -28.00 13.56 17.16
C ALA A 300 -27.26 13.62 15.81
N PRO A 301 -27.77 14.36 14.84
CA PRO A 301 -29.06 15.08 14.83
C PRO A 301 -30.24 14.13 14.53
N PRO A 302 -31.47 14.56 14.81
CA PRO A 302 -32.66 13.71 14.64
C PRO A 302 -32.86 13.14 13.24
N GLU A 303 -32.58 13.91 12.20
CA GLU A 303 -32.68 13.48 10.80
C GLU A 303 -31.74 12.33 10.47
N VAL A 304 -30.50 12.32 11.01
CA VAL A 304 -29.54 11.23 10.83
C VAL A 304 -29.99 9.98 11.60
N ARG A 305 -30.53 10.16 12.80
CA ARG A 305 -31.11 9.06 13.59
C ARG A 305 -32.32 8.44 12.86
N GLN A 306 -33.20 9.28 12.30
CA GLN A 306 -34.35 8.80 11.51
C GLN A 306 -33.89 8.02 10.27
N GLY A 307 -32.87 8.51 9.54
CA GLY A 307 -32.30 7.82 8.39
C GLY A 307 -31.76 6.42 8.72
N LEU A 308 -31.13 6.26 9.90
CA LEU A 308 -30.69 4.94 10.39
C LEU A 308 -31.88 4.02 10.66
N PHE A 309 -32.92 4.54 11.30
CA PHE A 309 -34.19 3.80 11.58
C PHE A 309 -34.85 3.35 10.28
N ASP A 310 -34.93 4.23 9.29
CA ASP A 310 -35.58 3.93 8.00
C ASP A 310 -34.79 2.85 7.24
N LEU A 311 -33.44 2.91 7.25
CA LEU A 311 -32.61 1.85 6.66
C LEU A 311 -32.80 0.52 7.38
N SER A 312 -32.78 0.51 8.71
CA SER A 312 -32.97 -0.70 9.52
C SER A 312 -34.35 -1.35 9.24
N SER A 313 -35.38 -0.53 9.12
CA SER A 313 -36.74 -0.97 8.79
C SER A 313 -36.82 -1.59 7.38
N ARG A 314 -36.17 -0.98 6.39
CA ARG A 314 -36.08 -1.56 5.02
C ARG A 314 -35.34 -2.90 5.02
N ILE A 315 -34.24 -3.00 5.78
CA ILE A 315 -33.50 -4.27 5.90
C ILE A 315 -34.38 -5.34 6.55
N ALA A 316 -35.06 -5.03 7.64
CA ALA A 316 -35.95 -5.96 8.31
C ALA A 316 -37.08 -6.46 7.38
N GLN A 317 -37.71 -5.56 6.62
CA GLN A 317 -38.75 -5.92 5.65
C GLN A 317 -38.24 -6.81 4.51
N ALA A 318 -37.03 -6.54 4.02
CA ALA A 318 -36.42 -7.31 2.93
C ALA A 318 -36.02 -8.75 3.33
N ASN A 319 -35.95 -9.05 4.64
CA ASN A 319 -35.54 -10.34 5.19
C ASN A 319 -36.68 -11.07 5.94
N GLN A 320 -37.91 -10.60 5.84
CA GLN A 320 -39.12 -11.31 6.24
C GLN A 320 -39.69 -12.14 5.08
#